data_c2ea51ac72df934c6225e7cf695bc9ae
#
_entry.id   c2ea51ac72df934c6225e7cf695bc9ae
#
_cell.length_a   1.000
_cell.length_b   1.000
_cell.length_c   1.000
_cell.angle_alpha   90.00
_cell.angle_beta   90.00
_cell.angle_gamma   90.00
#
_symmetry.space_group_name_H-M   'P 1'
#
loop_
_entity.id
_entity.type
_entity.pdbx_description
1 polymer ?
#
loop_
_entity_poly.entity_id
_entity_poly.type
_entity_poly.pdbx_seq_one_letter_code
_entity_poly.pdbx_strand_id
1 'polypeptide(L)'
;MDDKQMARLRSVMDLKHTAVLTMELQQGVVGEGALMKALVEEVDRVGVRTTAGRLCDEARSRSIRVVHCVAENRPDGVGEIENCKVFAMNARLRRETGATPIDQGTPGALLVPELGPQPSDVVVSRVHGLTPFTQTSLDQILRNLDIKTLVVTGVSINLGIFGTVMSAVDLGYNVVIVSDGVCGVPREYAEDVLKNSLSLLATIASADEVVAAWN
;
A
#
# COMPACT_ATOMS: atom_id res chain seq x y z
N MET A 1 16.94 -8.08 -12.63
CA MET A 1 17.69 -8.55 -11.41
C MET A 1 18.77 -9.55 -11.83
N ASP A 2 19.97 -9.55 -11.20
CA ASP A 2 20.98 -10.58 -11.42
C ASP A 2 20.70 -11.85 -10.59
N ASP A 3 21.44 -12.95 -10.85
CA ASP A 3 21.20 -14.24 -10.18
C ASP A 3 21.40 -14.18 -8.66
N LYS A 4 22.32 -13.35 -8.17
CA LYS A 4 22.59 -13.17 -6.74
C LYS A 4 21.44 -12.43 -6.05
N GLN A 5 20.91 -11.42 -6.72
CA GLN A 5 19.77 -10.66 -6.23
C GLN A 5 18.49 -11.53 -6.23
N MET A 6 18.28 -12.34 -7.27
CA MET A 6 17.15 -13.28 -7.34
C MET A 6 17.28 -14.36 -6.25
N ALA A 7 18.45 -14.90 -6.00
CA ALA A 7 18.68 -15.85 -4.91
C ALA A 7 18.35 -15.23 -3.53
N ARG A 8 18.73 -13.95 -3.32
CA ARG A 8 18.37 -13.21 -2.10
C ARG A 8 16.86 -12.99 -1.99
N LEU A 9 16.21 -12.62 -3.08
CA LEU A 9 14.75 -12.45 -3.10
C LEU A 9 14.07 -13.76 -2.70
N ARG A 10 14.43 -14.88 -3.34
CA ARG A 10 13.88 -16.21 -3.01
C ARG A 10 14.10 -16.61 -1.56
N SER A 11 15.24 -16.25 -0.95
CA SER A 11 15.56 -16.64 0.42
C SER A 11 14.64 -16.02 1.47
N VAL A 12 13.94 -14.94 1.14
CA VAL A 12 12.98 -14.26 2.04
C VAL A 12 11.51 -14.48 1.64
N MET A 13 11.25 -15.13 0.50
CA MET A 13 9.92 -15.27 -0.12
C MET A 13 9.29 -16.64 0.11
N ASP A 14 9.35 -17.16 1.36
CA ASP A 14 8.59 -18.37 1.72
C ASP A 14 7.08 -18.09 1.59
N LEU A 15 6.39 -18.89 0.76
CA LEU A 15 4.98 -18.67 0.43
C LEU A 15 4.07 -18.68 1.66
N LYS A 16 4.39 -19.52 2.67
CA LYS A 16 3.60 -19.64 3.91
C LYS A 16 3.78 -18.44 4.83
N HIS A 17 4.92 -17.77 4.72
CA HIS A 17 5.33 -16.68 5.59
C HIS A 17 5.36 -15.33 4.86
N THR A 18 4.77 -15.26 3.66
CA THR A 18 4.68 -14.06 2.83
C THR A 18 3.24 -13.55 2.76
N ALA A 19 3.06 -12.23 2.77
CA ALA A 19 1.80 -11.57 2.45
C ALA A 19 2.00 -10.47 1.41
N VAL A 20 1.05 -10.31 0.50
CA VAL A 20 0.94 -9.13 -0.37
C VAL A 20 0.19 -8.05 0.39
N LEU A 21 0.78 -6.87 0.50
CA LEU A 21 0.21 -5.70 1.16
C LEU A 21 -0.08 -4.61 0.13
N THR A 22 -1.35 -4.26 -0.05
CA THR A 22 -1.72 -3.11 -0.87
C THR A 22 -1.94 -1.88 0.00
N MET A 23 -1.38 -0.74 -0.41
CA MET A 23 -1.45 0.50 0.35
C MET A 23 -2.30 1.54 -0.38
N GLU A 24 -3.43 1.90 0.21
CA GLU A 24 -4.33 2.97 -0.23
C GLU A 24 -4.82 2.87 -1.69
N LEU A 25 -4.99 1.66 -2.21
CA LEU A 25 -5.57 1.47 -3.53
C LEU A 25 -7.11 1.52 -3.47
N GLN A 26 -7.61 2.70 -3.12
CA GLN A 26 -9.04 3.03 -2.95
C GLN A 26 -9.51 4.01 -4.01
N GLN A 27 -10.81 3.96 -4.33
CA GLN A 27 -11.43 4.84 -5.34
C GLN A 27 -11.23 6.32 -5.03
N GLY A 28 -11.31 6.73 -3.77
CA GLY A 28 -11.12 8.12 -3.34
C GLY A 28 -9.66 8.56 -3.25
N VAL A 29 -8.68 7.64 -3.45
CA VAL A 29 -7.24 7.94 -3.42
C VAL A 29 -6.62 7.87 -4.81
N VAL A 30 -6.94 6.82 -5.57
CA VAL A 30 -6.33 6.53 -6.89
C VAL A 30 -7.35 6.34 -8.01
N GLY A 31 -8.65 6.52 -7.75
CA GLY A 31 -9.73 6.45 -8.72
C GLY A 31 -10.23 7.84 -9.17
N GLU A 32 -11.36 7.86 -9.89
CA GLU A 32 -11.93 9.11 -10.44
C GLU A 32 -12.29 10.15 -9.38
N GLY A 33 -12.70 9.71 -8.18
CA GLY A 33 -13.06 10.57 -7.05
C GLY A 33 -11.89 11.16 -6.26
N ALA A 34 -10.65 10.84 -6.62
CA ALA A 34 -9.46 11.26 -5.91
C ALA A 34 -9.20 12.77 -6.00
N LEU A 35 -8.73 13.35 -4.87
CA LEU A 35 -8.39 14.76 -4.80
C LEU A 35 -7.09 15.09 -5.52
N MET A 36 -6.09 14.23 -5.39
CA MET A 36 -4.75 14.44 -5.92
C MET A 36 -4.66 13.95 -7.36
N LYS A 37 -5.11 14.76 -8.32
CA LYS A 37 -5.11 14.39 -9.76
C LYS A 37 -3.71 13.98 -10.27
N ALA A 38 -2.66 14.69 -9.85
CA ALA A 38 -1.29 14.33 -10.21
C ALA A 38 -0.89 12.92 -9.73
N LEU A 39 -1.41 12.46 -8.59
CA LEU A 39 -1.16 11.09 -8.13
C LEU A 39 -1.91 10.07 -8.99
N VAL A 40 -3.16 10.36 -9.39
CA VAL A 40 -3.93 9.50 -10.29
C VAL A 40 -3.24 9.36 -11.65
N GLU A 41 -2.79 10.48 -12.24
CA GLU A 41 -2.03 10.48 -13.49
C GLU A 41 -0.76 9.62 -13.39
N GLU A 42 -0.06 9.68 -12.27
CA GLU A 42 1.14 8.89 -12.04
C GLU A 42 0.82 7.39 -11.82
N VAL A 43 -0.27 7.08 -11.12
CA VAL A 43 -0.81 5.71 -10.95
C VAL A 43 -1.15 5.10 -12.31
N ASP A 44 -1.80 5.88 -13.20
CA ASP A 44 -2.16 5.44 -14.54
C ASP A 44 -0.92 5.23 -15.42
N ARG A 45 0.03 6.15 -15.37
CA ARG A 45 1.29 6.08 -16.12
C ARG A 45 2.11 4.83 -15.78
N VAL A 46 2.21 4.50 -14.49
CA VAL A 46 2.96 3.33 -14.00
C VAL A 46 2.15 2.05 -14.17
N GLY A 47 0.83 2.11 -14.17
CA GLY A 47 -0.05 0.95 -14.19
C GLY A 47 -0.20 0.28 -12.81
N VAL A 48 -0.08 1.06 -11.74
CA VAL A 48 -0.06 0.53 -10.35
C VAL A 48 -1.26 -0.34 -10.04
N ARG A 49 -2.49 0.08 -10.44
CA ARG A 49 -3.71 -0.69 -10.16
C ARG A 49 -3.68 -2.07 -10.82
N THR A 50 -3.32 -2.12 -12.09
CA THR A 50 -3.24 -3.38 -12.86
C THR A 50 -2.15 -4.31 -12.33
N THR A 51 -0.97 -3.76 -12.02
CA THR A 51 0.15 -4.52 -11.43
C THR A 51 -0.23 -5.10 -10.07
N ALA A 52 -0.85 -4.29 -9.20
CA ALA A 52 -1.30 -4.74 -7.88
C ALA A 52 -2.40 -5.81 -7.99
N GLY A 53 -3.37 -5.64 -8.90
CA GLY A 53 -4.42 -6.63 -9.17
C GLY A 53 -3.82 -7.97 -9.58
N ARG A 54 -2.91 -7.98 -10.57
CA ARG A 54 -2.19 -9.18 -10.99
C ARG A 54 -1.44 -9.85 -9.85
N LEU A 55 -0.74 -9.09 -9.01
CA LEU A 55 -0.04 -9.63 -7.85
C LEU A 55 -0.99 -10.26 -6.83
N CYS A 56 -2.14 -9.64 -6.58
CA CYS A 56 -3.17 -10.21 -5.71
C CYS A 56 -3.68 -11.56 -6.24
N ASP A 57 -3.93 -11.67 -7.55
CA ASP A 57 -4.39 -12.91 -8.17
C ASP A 57 -3.33 -14.01 -8.13
N GLU A 58 -2.07 -13.67 -8.44
CA GLU A 58 -0.93 -14.59 -8.34
C GLU A 58 -0.70 -15.06 -6.89
N ALA A 59 -0.84 -14.16 -5.92
CA ALA A 59 -0.75 -14.49 -4.49
C ALA A 59 -1.87 -15.45 -4.06
N ARG A 60 -3.12 -15.16 -4.42
CA ARG A 60 -4.29 -16.00 -4.08
C ARG A 60 -4.16 -17.40 -4.68
N SER A 61 -3.70 -17.50 -5.94
CA SER A 61 -3.50 -18.79 -6.61
C SER A 61 -2.49 -19.71 -5.90
N ARG A 62 -1.58 -19.12 -5.12
CA ARG A 62 -0.55 -19.81 -4.32
C ARG A 62 -0.86 -19.87 -2.82
N SER A 63 -2.07 -19.47 -2.43
CA SER A 63 -2.49 -19.39 -1.03
C SER A 63 -1.66 -18.39 -0.19
N ILE A 64 -0.98 -17.45 -0.84
CA ILE A 64 -0.34 -16.30 -0.18
C ILE A 64 -1.43 -15.33 0.26
N ARG A 65 -1.33 -14.81 1.49
CA ARG A 65 -2.30 -13.87 2.03
C ARG A 65 -2.24 -12.51 1.34
N VAL A 66 -3.42 -11.95 1.05
CA VAL A 66 -3.57 -10.58 0.56
C VAL A 66 -4.16 -9.74 1.68
N VAL A 67 -3.51 -8.60 1.95
CA VAL A 67 -3.91 -7.64 2.98
C VAL A 67 -4.04 -6.26 2.35
N HIS A 68 -5.23 -5.69 2.41
CA HIS A 68 -5.50 -4.34 1.91
C HIS A 68 -5.47 -3.35 3.07
N CYS A 69 -4.49 -2.44 3.05
CA CYS A 69 -4.37 -1.36 4.01
C CYS A 69 -5.07 -0.11 3.46
N VAL A 70 -6.21 0.23 4.06
CA VAL A 70 -7.05 1.34 3.62
C VAL A 70 -7.01 2.51 4.61
N ALA A 71 -7.17 3.72 4.11
CA ALA A 71 -7.36 4.92 4.90
C ALA A 71 -8.84 5.31 4.87
N GLU A 72 -9.37 5.71 6.01
CA GLU A 72 -10.75 6.16 6.10
C GLU A 72 -10.85 7.38 7.02
N ASN A 73 -11.83 8.21 6.78
CA ASN A 73 -12.24 9.28 7.68
C ASN A 73 -13.64 8.98 8.24
N ARG A 74 -13.89 9.42 9.46
CA ARG A 74 -15.25 9.38 10.00
C ARG A 74 -16.12 10.41 9.26
N PRO A 75 -17.35 10.05 8.83
CA PRO A 75 -18.22 10.99 8.10
C PRO A 75 -18.59 12.25 8.91
N ASP A 76 -18.62 12.13 10.25
CA ASP A 76 -18.91 13.25 11.16
C ASP A 76 -17.67 14.11 11.48
N GLY A 77 -16.48 13.73 10.99
CA GLY A 77 -15.21 14.43 11.23
C GLY A 77 -14.68 14.37 12.67
N VAL A 78 -15.34 13.63 13.55
CA VAL A 78 -14.89 13.52 14.95
C VAL A 78 -13.55 12.81 15.02
N GLY A 79 -12.56 13.47 15.64
CA GLY A 79 -11.18 12.96 15.74
C GLY A 79 -10.28 13.39 14.59
N GLU A 80 -10.73 14.16 13.60
CA GLU A 80 -9.86 14.78 12.61
C GLU A 80 -8.91 15.78 13.28
N ILE A 81 -7.67 15.81 12.77
CA ILE A 81 -6.63 16.72 13.20
C ILE A 81 -6.02 17.44 12.01
N GLU A 82 -5.40 18.60 12.25
CA GLU A 82 -4.79 19.44 11.21
C GLU A 82 -3.30 19.67 11.47
N ASN A 83 -2.63 18.72 12.11
CA ASN A 83 -1.24 18.84 12.53
C ASN A 83 -0.21 18.69 11.40
N CYS A 84 -0.66 18.39 10.18
CA CYS A 84 0.17 18.36 8.97
C CYS A 84 -0.63 18.78 7.74
N LYS A 85 0.08 19.11 6.65
CA LYS A 85 -0.56 19.60 5.41
C LYS A 85 -1.57 18.63 4.81
N VAL A 86 -1.32 17.32 4.87
CA VAL A 86 -2.23 16.31 4.31
C VAL A 86 -3.55 16.29 5.09
N PHE A 87 -3.48 16.29 6.41
CA PHE A 87 -4.69 16.30 7.24
C PHE A 87 -5.42 17.65 7.18
N ALA A 88 -4.69 18.76 7.19
CA ALA A 88 -5.29 20.08 7.02
C ALA A 88 -6.04 20.23 5.67
N MET A 89 -5.55 19.60 4.61
CA MET A 89 -6.22 19.58 3.30
C MET A 89 -7.57 18.82 3.38
N ASN A 90 -7.59 17.65 4.00
CA ASN A 90 -8.82 16.86 4.19
C ASN A 90 -9.84 17.61 5.07
N ALA A 91 -9.41 18.15 6.20
CA ALA A 91 -10.26 18.91 7.10
C ALA A 91 -10.84 20.18 6.42
N ARG A 92 -10.02 20.87 5.61
CA ARG A 92 -10.49 21.99 4.80
C ARG A 92 -11.57 21.56 3.81
N LEU A 93 -11.33 20.47 3.07
CA LEU A 93 -12.31 19.96 2.12
C LEU A 93 -13.63 19.63 2.81
N ARG A 94 -13.59 18.95 3.97
CA ARG A 94 -14.80 18.67 4.75
C ARG A 94 -15.55 19.94 5.15
N ARG A 95 -14.85 20.99 5.59
CA ARG A 95 -15.48 22.27 5.90
C ARG A 95 -16.17 22.91 4.69
N GLU A 96 -15.60 22.76 3.50
CA GLU A 96 -16.11 23.34 2.26
C GLU A 96 -17.25 22.52 1.64
N THR A 97 -17.21 21.20 1.73
CA THR A 97 -18.10 20.28 0.99
C THR A 97 -18.97 19.39 1.88
N GLY A 98 -18.67 19.31 3.18
CA GLY A 98 -19.33 18.42 4.12
C GLY A 98 -18.79 16.97 4.13
N ALA A 99 -17.83 16.63 3.25
CA ALA A 99 -17.33 15.26 3.11
C ALA A 99 -15.86 15.22 2.69
N THR A 100 -15.25 14.02 2.78
CA THR A 100 -13.96 13.71 2.14
C THR A 100 -14.12 12.50 1.20
N PRO A 101 -13.21 12.29 0.22
CA PRO A 101 -13.34 11.19 -0.73
C PRO A 101 -13.30 9.79 -0.10
N ILE A 102 -12.73 9.66 1.10
CA ILE A 102 -12.53 8.39 1.79
C ILE A 102 -13.33 8.28 3.09
N ASP A 103 -14.48 8.98 3.16
CA ASP A 103 -15.38 8.83 4.30
C ASP A 103 -15.93 7.40 4.38
N GLN A 104 -15.94 6.84 5.58
CA GLN A 104 -16.46 5.50 5.84
C GLN A 104 -17.85 5.30 5.25
N GLY A 105 -18.05 4.16 4.59
CA GLY A 105 -19.32 3.80 3.96
C GLY A 105 -19.58 4.48 2.61
N THR A 106 -18.68 5.31 2.10
CA THR A 106 -18.81 5.92 0.76
C THR A 106 -18.15 5.07 -0.33
N PRO A 107 -18.55 5.24 -1.60
CA PRO A 107 -17.87 4.57 -2.72
C PRO A 107 -16.36 4.86 -2.79
N GLY A 108 -15.93 6.06 -2.38
CA GLY A 108 -14.52 6.45 -2.38
C GLY A 108 -13.66 5.68 -1.37
N ALA A 109 -14.24 5.17 -0.29
CA ALA A 109 -13.56 4.32 0.68
C ALA A 109 -13.32 2.89 0.16
N LEU A 110 -14.05 2.45 -0.88
CA LEU A 110 -13.93 1.11 -1.45
C LEU A 110 -12.61 0.95 -2.20
N LEU A 111 -12.10 -0.29 -2.21
CA LEU A 111 -10.96 -0.69 -3.03
C LEU A 111 -11.27 -0.49 -4.52
N VAL A 112 -10.22 -0.21 -5.31
CA VAL A 112 -10.37 -0.16 -6.76
C VAL A 112 -10.69 -1.56 -7.31
N PRO A 113 -11.56 -1.67 -8.35
CA PRO A 113 -12.03 -2.96 -8.85
C PRO A 113 -10.91 -3.82 -9.46
N GLU A 114 -9.82 -3.21 -9.92
CA GLU A 114 -8.66 -3.92 -10.47
C GLU A 114 -8.00 -4.88 -9.47
N LEU A 115 -8.16 -4.65 -8.17
CA LEU A 115 -7.66 -5.57 -7.14
C LEU A 115 -8.47 -6.87 -7.04
N GLY A 116 -9.67 -6.91 -7.62
CA GLY A 116 -10.58 -8.05 -7.55
C GLY A 116 -10.81 -8.57 -6.12
N PRO A 117 -11.15 -7.71 -5.13
CA PRO A 117 -11.12 -8.09 -3.73
C PRO A 117 -12.00 -9.32 -3.45
N GLN A 118 -11.48 -10.25 -2.66
CA GLN A 118 -12.12 -11.52 -2.33
C GLN A 118 -12.47 -11.58 -0.84
N PRO A 119 -13.49 -12.37 -0.44
CA PRO A 119 -13.82 -12.57 0.97
C PRO A 119 -12.68 -13.17 1.82
N SER A 120 -11.70 -13.80 1.17
CA SER A 120 -10.50 -14.35 1.82
C SER A 120 -9.44 -13.31 2.13
N ASP A 121 -9.54 -12.10 1.55
CA ASP A 121 -8.59 -11.03 1.76
C ASP A 121 -8.83 -10.36 3.13
N VAL A 122 -7.76 -9.90 3.72
CA VAL A 122 -7.84 -9.12 4.96
C VAL A 122 -7.88 -7.64 4.61
N VAL A 123 -8.86 -6.91 5.14
CA VAL A 123 -8.90 -5.44 5.02
C VAL A 123 -8.58 -4.85 6.38
N VAL A 124 -7.53 -4.04 6.43
CA VAL A 124 -7.13 -3.30 7.63
C VAL A 124 -7.36 -1.82 7.40
N SER A 125 -8.40 -1.30 8.04
CA SER A 125 -8.70 0.13 8.01
C SER A 125 -7.95 0.87 9.11
N ARG A 126 -7.44 2.06 8.76
CA ARG A 126 -7.01 3.06 9.71
C ARG A 126 -7.85 4.33 9.56
N VAL A 127 -8.34 4.81 10.68
CA VAL A 127 -9.12 6.05 10.75
C VAL A 127 -8.21 7.17 11.20
N HIS A 128 -8.14 8.25 10.40
CA HIS A 128 -7.34 9.44 10.69
C HIS A 128 -5.84 9.19 10.89
N GLY A 129 -5.23 8.21 10.19
CA GLY A 129 -3.82 7.87 10.30
C GLY A 129 -3.07 7.88 8.97
N LEU A 130 -1.72 7.85 9.00
CA LEU A 130 -0.86 7.79 7.82
C LEU A 130 -0.29 6.40 7.57
N THR A 131 0.12 5.68 8.61
CA THR A 131 0.73 4.36 8.47
C THR A 131 -0.21 3.25 8.92
N PRO A 132 -0.23 2.10 8.24
CA PRO A 132 -1.15 1.02 8.57
C PRO A 132 -0.77 0.25 9.84
N PHE A 133 0.47 0.41 10.36
CA PHE A 133 0.91 -0.23 11.58
C PHE A 133 0.55 0.56 12.86
N THR A 134 0.30 1.87 12.72
CA THR A 134 0.05 2.70 13.89
C THR A 134 -1.38 2.53 14.40
N GLN A 135 -1.55 1.93 15.58
CA GLN A 135 -2.82 1.74 16.28
C GLN A 135 -3.89 1.00 15.45
N THR A 136 -3.47 0.07 14.61
CA THR A 136 -4.34 -0.87 13.91
C THR A 136 -4.09 -2.30 14.35
N SER A 137 -4.89 -3.23 13.88
CA SER A 137 -4.68 -4.67 14.10
C SER A 137 -3.68 -5.32 13.12
N LEU A 138 -3.02 -4.55 12.24
CA LEU A 138 -2.19 -5.11 11.17
C LEU A 138 -1.08 -6.03 11.71
N ASP A 139 -0.23 -5.53 12.62
CA ASP A 139 0.88 -6.33 13.17
C ASP A 139 0.37 -7.60 13.87
N GLN A 140 -0.71 -7.48 14.66
CA GLN A 140 -1.31 -8.62 15.34
C GLN A 140 -1.81 -9.69 14.35
N ILE A 141 -2.48 -9.28 13.27
CA ILE A 141 -2.96 -10.20 12.22
C ILE A 141 -1.80 -10.88 11.52
N LEU A 142 -0.78 -10.13 11.11
CA LEU A 142 0.39 -10.66 10.43
C LEU A 142 1.14 -11.67 11.31
N ARG A 143 1.31 -11.40 12.60
CA ARG A 143 1.93 -12.34 13.54
C ARG A 143 1.12 -13.59 13.76
N ASN A 144 -0.20 -13.47 13.89
CA ASN A 144 -1.10 -14.62 14.05
C ASN A 144 -1.09 -15.52 12.81
N LEU A 145 -0.81 -14.97 11.64
CA LEU A 145 -0.65 -15.68 10.37
C LEU A 145 0.80 -16.16 10.12
N ASP A 146 1.71 -15.94 11.09
CA ASP A 146 3.15 -16.24 11.00
C ASP A 146 3.84 -15.63 9.78
N ILE A 147 3.40 -14.42 9.37
CA ILE A 147 3.99 -13.67 8.26
C ILE A 147 5.34 -13.10 8.69
N LYS A 148 6.33 -13.23 7.83
CA LYS A 148 7.71 -12.72 8.00
C LYS A 148 8.11 -11.76 6.90
N THR A 149 7.48 -11.86 5.73
CA THR A 149 7.82 -11.05 4.54
C THR A 149 6.58 -10.36 3.99
N LEU A 150 6.72 -9.09 3.70
CA LEU A 150 5.68 -8.25 3.10
C LEU A 150 6.09 -7.84 1.69
N VAL A 151 5.28 -8.18 0.71
CA VAL A 151 5.37 -7.68 -0.67
C VAL A 151 4.46 -6.47 -0.78
N VAL A 152 5.03 -5.29 -0.92
CA VAL A 152 4.33 -4.01 -0.78
C VAL A 152 4.10 -3.37 -2.15
N THR A 153 2.84 -2.99 -2.43
CA THR A 153 2.41 -2.26 -3.63
C THR A 153 1.43 -1.14 -3.24
N GLY A 154 1.24 -0.15 -4.11
CA GLY A 154 0.29 0.95 -3.90
C GLY A 154 0.93 2.33 -3.81
N VAL A 155 0.33 3.21 -3.02
CA VAL A 155 0.70 4.63 -2.95
C VAL A 155 0.80 5.15 -1.50
N SER A 156 1.44 6.24 -1.26
CA SER A 156 2.41 6.98 -2.07
C SER A 156 3.82 6.66 -1.59
N ILE A 157 4.79 6.48 -2.52
CA ILE A 157 6.18 6.09 -2.17
C ILE A 157 6.74 6.97 -1.05
N ASN A 158 6.58 8.27 -1.18
CA ASN A 158 7.18 9.27 -0.28
C ASN A 158 6.39 9.51 1.02
N LEU A 159 5.27 8.84 1.25
CA LEU A 159 4.46 8.95 2.48
C LEU A 159 4.00 7.57 2.98
N GLY A 160 2.90 7.05 2.46
CA GLY A 160 2.28 5.84 2.95
C GLY A 160 3.18 4.60 2.83
N ILE A 161 3.80 4.40 1.67
CA ILE A 161 4.75 3.29 1.45
C ILE A 161 5.98 3.48 2.35
N PHE A 162 6.57 4.69 2.39
CA PHE A 162 7.73 4.98 3.23
C PHE A 162 7.45 4.65 4.71
N GLY A 163 6.34 5.18 5.24
CA GLY A 163 5.94 4.93 6.63
C GLY A 163 5.65 3.45 6.91
N THR A 164 5.03 2.75 5.95
CA THR A 164 4.77 1.30 6.04
C THR A 164 6.07 0.52 6.12
N VAL A 165 7.03 0.80 5.23
CA VAL A 165 8.33 0.11 5.17
C VAL A 165 9.14 0.34 6.45
N MET A 166 9.24 1.60 6.91
CA MET A 166 9.93 1.92 8.17
C MET A 166 9.34 1.13 9.34
N SER A 167 8.02 1.18 9.50
CA SER A 167 7.34 0.47 10.59
C SER A 167 7.49 -1.04 10.50
N ALA A 168 7.42 -1.61 9.29
CA ALA A 168 7.58 -3.04 9.08
C ALA A 168 9.00 -3.52 9.45
N VAL A 169 10.03 -2.76 9.05
CA VAL A 169 11.43 -3.07 9.37
C VAL A 169 11.67 -2.99 10.88
N ASP A 170 11.16 -1.95 11.55
CA ASP A 170 11.27 -1.80 13.02
C ASP A 170 10.60 -2.97 13.76
N LEU A 171 9.53 -3.53 13.20
CA LEU A 171 8.82 -4.70 13.73
C LEU A 171 9.45 -6.04 13.33
N GLY A 172 10.53 -6.03 12.52
CA GLY A 172 11.30 -7.22 12.15
C GLY A 172 10.79 -7.96 10.91
N TYR A 173 9.94 -7.37 10.08
CA TYR A 173 9.53 -7.94 8.80
C TYR A 173 10.58 -7.71 7.71
N ASN A 174 10.77 -8.71 6.85
CA ASN A 174 11.39 -8.48 5.55
C ASN A 174 10.42 -7.74 4.65
N VAL A 175 10.93 -6.78 3.87
CA VAL A 175 10.09 -6.02 2.94
C VAL A 175 10.61 -6.17 1.52
N VAL A 176 9.70 -6.44 0.59
CA VAL A 176 9.92 -6.40 -0.86
C VAL A 176 8.99 -5.33 -1.42
N ILE A 177 9.54 -4.32 -2.07
CA ILE A 177 8.75 -3.27 -2.74
C ILE A 177 8.66 -3.61 -4.22
N VAL A 178 7.44 -3.59 -4.76
CA VAL A 178 7.18 -3.86 -6.16
C VAL A 178 7.40 -2.59 -6.97
N SER A 179 8.54 -2.48 -7.66
CA SER A 179 9.00 -1.23 -8.29
C SER A 179 8.04 -0.68 -9.36
N ASP A 180 7.36 -1.56 -10.09
CA ASP A 180 6.33 -1.27 -11.10
C ASP A 180 4.91 -1.34 -10.54
N GLY A 181 4.77 -1.51 -9.24
CA GLY A 181 3.52 -1.53 -8.48
C GLY A 181 3.39 -0.40 -7.45
N VAL A 182 4.33 0.55 -7.44
CA VAL A 182 4.30 1.71 -6.54
C VAL A 182 4.57 3.00 -7.30
N CYS A 183 4.01 4.10 -6.84
CA CYS A 183 4.36 5.45 -7.35
C CYS A 183 4.15 6.52 -6.27
N GLY A 184 4.51 7.76 -6.61
CA GLY A 184 4.32 8.92 -5.74
C GLY A 184 4.55 10.22 -6.49
N VAL A 185 4.20 11.34 -5.86
CA VAL A 185 4.34 12.68 -6.44
C VAL A 185 5.06 13.63 -5.48
N PRO A 186 5.94 14.51 -6.01
CA PRO A 186 6.43 14.60 -7.40
C PRO A 186 7.19 13.32 -7.81
N ARG A 187 7.11 12.94 -9.10
CA ARG A 187 7.71 11.70 -9.64
C ARG A 187 9.20 11.58 -9.31
N GLU A 188 10.00 12.52 -9.73
CA GLU A 188 11.45 12.49 -9.56
C GLU A 188 11.84 12.29 -8.09
N TYR A 189 11.16 12.99 -7.18
CA TYR A 189 11.40 12.84 -5.75
C TYR A 189 10.99 11.44 -5.25
N ALA A 190 9.86 10.91 -5.72
CA ALA A 190 9.41 9.56 -5.34
C ALA A 190 10.39 8.48 -5.84
N GLU A 191 10.90 8.62 -7.08
CA GLU A 191 11.93 7.74 -7.63
C GLU A 191 13.23 7.83 -6.82
N ASP A 192 13.65 9.06 -6.41
CA ASP A 192 14.80 9.24 -5.54
C ASP A 192 14.62 8.60 -4.16
N VAL A 193 13.43 8.71 -3.56
CA VAL A 193 13.10 8.05 -2.29
C VAL A 193 13.18 6.53 -2.43
N LEU A 194 12.63 5.97 -3.51
CA LEU A 194 12.71 4.53 -3.77
C LEU A 194 14.15 4.07 -3.91
N LYS A 195 14.95 4.79 -4.71
CA LYS A 195 16.32 4.45 -5.05
C LYS A 195 17.31 4.67 -3.91
N ASN A 196 17.19 5.78 -3.18
CA ASN A 196 18.24 6.24 -2.26
C ASN A 196 17.91 6.00 -0.77
N SER A 197 16.62 5.79 -0.44
CA SER A 197 16.17 5.57 0.94
C SER A 197 15.58 4.17 1.12
N LEU A 198 14.54 3.83 0.37
CA LEU A 198 13.82 2.58 0.55
C LEU A 198 14.64 1.35 0.14
N SER A 199 15.55 1.49 -0.82
CA SER A 199 16.49 0.42 -1.21
C SER A 199 17.46 0.01 -0.09
N LEU A 200 17.64 0.82 0.95
CA LEU A 200 18.42 0.48 2.15
C LEU A 200 17.61 -0.39 3.12
N LEU A 201 16.29 -0.36 3.05
CA LEU A 201 15.37 -0.99 3.99
C LEU A 201 14.66 -2.21 3.40
N ALA A 202 14.53 -2.27 2.09
CA ALA A 202 13.73 -3.27 1.39
C ALA A 202 14.44 -3.80 0.15
N THR A 203 14.07 -5.00 -0.28
CA THR A 203 14.43 -5.50 -1.60
C THR A 203 13.50 -4.86 -2.64
N ILE A 204 14.08 -4.26 -3.68
CA ILE A 204 13.31 -3.67 -4.77
C ILE A 204 13.26 -4.69 -5.92
N ALA A 205 12.06 -5.08 -6.34
CA ALA A 205 11.84 -6.06 -7.40
C ALA A 205 10.64 -5.67 -8.26
N SER A 206 10.63 -6.04 -9.54
CA SER A 206 9.43 -5.92 -10.37
C SER A 206 8.40 -6.99 -10.01
N ALA A 207 7.15 -6.80 -10.41
CA ALA A 207 6.10 -7.79 -10.20
C ALA A 207 6.44 -9.14 -10.85
N ASP A 208 7.09 -9.14 -12.03
CA ASP A 208 7.54 -10.37 -12.70
C ASP A 208 8.62 -11.10 -11.89
N GLU A 209 9.57 -10.36 -11.33
CA GLU A 209 10.61 -10.93 -10.47
C GLU A 209 10.04 -11.51 -9.18
N VAL A 210 9.04 -10.84 -8.58
CA VAL A 210 8.32 -11.33 -7.40
C VAL A 210 7.59 -12.65 -7.73
N VAL A 211 6.83 -12.69 -8.83
CA VAL A 211 6.13 -13.91 -9.26
C VAL A 211 7.11 -15.04 -9.59
N ALA A 212 8.24 -14.72 -10.24
CA ALA A 212 9.30 -15.71 -10.51
C ALA A 212 9.96 -16.25 -9.23
N ALA A 213 10.01 -15.45 -8.16
CA ALA A 213 10.53 -15.90 -6.87
C ALA A 213 9.57 -16.84 -6.12
N TRP A 214 8.28 -16.82 -6.44
CA TRP A 214 7.27 -17.73 -5.88
C TRP A 214 7.20 -19.09 -6.59
N ASN A 215 7.89 -19.27 -7.71
CA ASN A 215 8.05 -20.52 -8.45
C ASN A 215 9.38 -21.21 -8.09
#